data_1ee4ac0bf346bdbc96155f2d85c384cc
#
_entry.id   1ee4ac0bf346bdbc96155f2d85c384cc
#
_cell.length_a   1.000
_cell.length_b   1.000
_cell.length_c   1.000
_cell.angle_alpha   90.00
_cell.angle_beta   90.00
_cell.angle_gamma   90.00
#
_symmetry.space_group_name_H-M   'P 1'
#
loop_
_entity.id
_entity.type
_entity.pdbx_description
1 polymer ?
#
loop_
_entity_poly.entity_id
_entity_poly.type
_entity_poly.pdbx_seq_one_letter_code
_entity_poly.pdbx_strand_id
1 'polypeptide(L)'
;MNSQSNNPSKHKPKFFLTTPLYYVNAEPHIGSAYTNIAADAICRFQRLAGSEVCMLTGVDEHGGKIEKTATDRGITPQAHCDEITEKFVELWEKFNIKYDKFSRTSSEKHNKVVEHFFERVKAKGDIYQAEYKGLYCLACEDFKNERELLGGGLCPVHHTKVQEYSETNYFFALSKYSDKLIQFFKDHPDFIQPKYRLHEIQTWIDEGLKDFPISRRSVNWGVGIPKSLEETGALQ
;
A
#
# COMPACT_ATOMS: atom_id res chain seq x y z
N MET A 1 -19.96 13.40 -57.42
CA MET A 1 -19.92 14.10 -56.13
C MET A 1 -19.70 13.05 -55.06
N ASN A 2 -18.44 12.79 -54.72
CA ASN A 2 -18.06 11.82 -53.69
C ASN A 2 -17.99 12.53 -52.33
N SER A 3 -18.99 12.34 -51.51
CA SER A 3 -18.95 12.72 -50.10
C SER A 3 -18.18 11.65 -49.32
N GLN A 4 -16.88 11.84 -49.18
CA GLN A 4 -16.09 11.11 -48.17
C GLN A 4 -16.55 11.58 -46.77
N SER A 5 -17.32 10.74 -46.09
CA SER A 5 -17.60 10.91 -44.68
C SER A 5 -16.33 10.61 -43.88
N ASN A 6 -15.59 11.64 -43.52
CA ASN A 6 -14.58 11.59 -42.48
C ASN A 6 -15.29 11.26 -41.18
N ASN A 7 -15.34 9.99 -40.83
CA ASN A 7 -15.75 9.55 -39.47
C ASN A 7 -14.53 9.62 -38.58
N PRO A 8 -14.38 10.63 -37.70
CA PRO A 8 -13.29 10.63 -36.74
C PRO A 8 -13.49 9.42 -35.85
N SER A 9 -12.50 8.54 -35.76
CA SER A 9 -12.48 7.43 -34.82
C SER A 9 -12.71 8.00 -33.43
N LYS A 10 -13.94 7.90 -32.91
CA LYS A 10 -14.28 8.31 -31.55
C LYS A 10 -13.52 7.38 -30.62
N HIS A 11 -12.36 7.81 -30.15
CA HIS A 11 -11.68 7.12 -29.05
C HIS A 11 -12.65 7.04 -27.88
N LYS A 12 -12.95 5.82 -27.43
CA LYS A 12 -13.77 5.62 -26.24
C LYS A 12 -13.06 6.26 -25.04
N PRO A 13 -13.79 6.96 -24.16
CA PRO A 13 -13.21 7.45 -22.92
C PRO A 13 -12.60 6.28 -22.16
N LYS A 14 -11.40 6.47 -21.60
CA LYS A 14 -10.75 5.45 -20.74
C LYS A 14 -11.12 5.71 -19.30
N PHE A 15 -11.52 4.66 -18.59
CA PHE A 15 -11.84 4.71 -17.18
C PHE A 15 -11.05 3.65 -16.44
N PHE A 16 -10.23 4.06 -15.50
CA PHE A 16 -9.43 3.19 -14.65
C PHE A 16 -9.87 3.32 -13.20
N LEU A 17 -10.17 2.20 -12.55
CA LEU A 17 -10.59 2.14 -11.17
C LEU A 17 -9.76 1.11 -10.41
N THR A 18 -9.28 1.50 -9.24
CA THR A 18 -8.59 0.59 -8.31
C THR A 18 -9.37 0.48 -7.01
N THR A 19 -9.29 -0.68 -6.37
CA THR A 19 -9.69 -0.87 -4.97
C THR A 19 -8.48 -0.81 -4.06
N PRO A 20 -8.64 -0.73 -2.73
CA PRO A 20 -7.57 -1.10 -1.81
C PRO A 20 -7.08 -2.52 -2.08
N LEU A 21 -5.82 -2.80 -1.76
CA LEU A 21 -5.32 -4.17 -1.65
C LEU A 21 -5.72 -4.72 -0.28
N TYR A 22 -6.33 -5.90 -0.27
CA TYR A 22 -6.84 -6.49 0.96
C TYR A 22 -5.75 -7.27 1.67
N TYR A 23 -5.59 -7.01 2.97
CA TYR A 23 -4.58 -7.66 3.78
C TYR A 23 -5.00 -9.10 4.10
N VAL A 24 -4.14 -10.08 3.77
CA VAL A 24 -4.44 -11.52 3.84
C VAL A 24 -4.10 -12.14 5.21
N ASN A 25 -4.12 -11.37 6.27
CA ASN A 25 -3.94 -11.90 7.63
C ASN A 25 -5.15 -12.70 8.14
N ALA A 26 -6.32 -12.52 7.53
CA ALA A 26 -7.57 -13.19 7.85
C ALA A 26 -8.45 -13.35 6.61
N GLU A 27 -9.51 -14.14 6.74
CA GLU A 27 -10.51 -14.31 5.69
C GLU A 27 -11.20 -12.98 5.32
N PRO A 28 -11.73 -12.87 4.07
CA PRO A 28 -12.44 -11.68 3.65
C PRO A 28 -13.70 -11.45 4.52
N HIS A 29 -14.02 -10.19 4.74
CA HIS A 29 -15.16 -9.76 5.51
C HIS A 29 -16.08 -8.82 4.73
N ILE A 30 -17.21 -8.43 5.31
CA ILE A 30 -18.21 -7.61 4.62
C ILE A 30 -17.67 -6.25 4.15
N GLY A 31 -16.69 -5.68 4.84
CA GLY A 31 -16.05 -4.42 4.40
C GLY A 31 -15.31 -4.58 3.08
N SER A 32 -14.59 -5.70 2.89
CA SER A 32 -13.92 -6.03 1.62
C SER A 32 -14.95 -6.22 0.49
N ALA A 33 -16.02 -6.94 0.77
CA ALA A 33 -17.12 -7.17 -0.19
C ALA A 33 -17.80 -5.85 -0.59
N TYR A 34 -18.12 -4.99 0.38
CA TYR A 34 -18.75 -3.68 0.12
C TYR A 34 -17.96 -2.84 -0.88
N THR A 35 -16.65 -2.71 -0.66
CA THR A 35 -15.78 -1.91 -1.53
C THR A 35 -15.74 -2.46 -2.95
N ASN A 36 -15.59 -3.78 -3.11
CA ASN A 36 -15.52 -4.40 -4.45
C ASN A 36 -16.86 -4.42 -5.18
N ILE A 37 -17.98 -4.57 -4.47
CA ILE A 37 -19.33 -4.46 -5.05
C ILE A 37 -19.55 -3.03 -5.58
N ALA A 38 -19.18 -2.01 -4.80
CA ALA A 38 -19.30 -0.61 -5.24
C ALA A 38 -18.41 -0.32 -6.46
N ALA A 39 -17.16 -0.81 -6.45
CA ALA A 39 -16.24 -0.67 -7.57
C ALA A 39 -16.75 -1.35 -8.85
N ASP A 40 -17.25 -2.59 -8.75
CA ASP A 40 -17.82 -3.32 -9.88
C ASP A 40 -19.08 -2.62 -10.44
N ALA A 41 -19.95 -2.11 -9.57
CA ALA A 41 -21.13 -1.35 -10.00
C ALA A 41 -20.74 -0.10 -10.82
N ILE A 42 -19.75 0.66 -10.37
CA ILE A 42 -19.23 1.82 -11.08
C ILE A 42 -18.62 1.39 -12.43
N CYS A 43 -17.83 0.33 -12.46
CA CYS A 43 -17.21 -0.18 -13.67
C CYS A 43 -18.26 -0.66 -14.70
N ARG A 44 -19.32 -1.35 -14.25
CA ARG A 44 -20.44 -1.76 -15.11
C ARG A 44 -21.16 -0.55 -15.69
N PHE A 45 -21.44 0.45 -14.86
CA PHE A 45 -22.05 1.70 -15.33
C PHE A 45 -21.19 2.37 -16.42
N GLN A 46 -19.88 2.51 -16.20
CA GLN A 46 -18.96 3.12 -17.16
C GLN A 46 -18.88 2.33 -18.47
N ARG A 47 -18.90 0.99 -18.40
CA ARG A 47 -18.97 0.16 -19.62
C ARG A 47 -20.27 0.38 -20.40
N LEU A 48 -21.41 0.46 -19.71
CA LEU A 48 -22.70 0.77 -20.32
C LEU A 48 -22.73 2.19 -20.93
N ALA A 49 -22.04 3.15 -20.31
CA ALA A 49 -21.87 4.51 -20.84
C ALA A 49 -20.89 4.59 -22.03
N GLY A 50 -20.28 3.47 -22.44
CA GLY A 50 -19.42 3.38 -23.62
C GLY A 50 -17.94 3.59 -23.36
N SER A 51 -17.50 3.65 -22.12
CA SER A 51 -16.08 3.76 -21.75
C SER A 51 -15.32 2.43 -21.94
N GLU A 52 -14.02 2.53 -22.26
CA GLU A 52 -13.08 1.43 -22.10
C GLU A 52 -12.63 1.39 -20.63
N VAL A 53 -13.00 0.32 -19.89
CA VAL A 53 -12.84 0.25 -18.46
C VAL A 53 -11.79 -0.79 -18.09
N CYS A 54 -10.91 -0.45 -17.14
CA CYS A 54 -10.04 -1.38 -16.48
C CYS A 54 -10.22 -1.27 -14.95
N MET A 55 -10.64 -2.35 -14.31
CA MET A 55 -10.75 -2.49 -12.86
C MET A 55 -9.59 -3.33 -12.33
N LEU A 56 -8.83 -2.77 -11.39
CA LEU A 56 -7.75 -3.46 -10.69
C LEU A 56 -8.13 -3.63 -9.22
N THR A 57 -8.09 -4.87 -8.75
CA THR A 57 -8.16 -5.24 -7.33
C THR A 57 -7.00 -6.15 -6.98
N GLY A 58 -6.90 -6.60 -5.73
CA GLY A 58 -5.83 -7.52 -5.33
C GLY A 58 -5.71 -7.66 -3.83
N VAL A 59 -4.57 -8.23 -3.43
CA VAL A 59 -4.26 -8.53 -2.04
C VAL A 59 -2.89 -7.99 -1.64
N ASP A 60 -2.79 -7.60 -0.37
CA ASP A 60 -1.55 -7.19 0.28
C ASP A 60 -1.03 -8.36 1.12
N GLU A 61 0.13 -8.88 0.73
CA GLU A 61 0.61 -10.19 1.17
C GLU A 61 1.91 -10.14 2.00
N HIS A 62 2.42 -8.96 2.31
CA HIS A 62 3.67 -8.80 3.04
C HIS A 62 3.46 -8.36 4.50
N GLY A 63 4.51 -8.49 5.30
CA GLY A 63 4.57 -8.00 6.67
C GLY A 63 4.67 -9.08 7.74
N GLY A 64 5.16 -8.69 8.91
CA GLY A 64 5.46 -9.60 10.01
C GLY A 64 4.23 -10.28 10.62
N LYS A 65 3.05 -9.66 10.51
CA LYS A 65 1.81 -10.32 10.99
C LYS A 65 1.45 -11.56 10.17
N ILE A 66 1.63 -11.51 8.85
CA ILE A 66 1.42 -12.64 7.95
C ILE A 66 2.47 -13.72 8.22
N GLU A 67 3.75 -13.32 8.32
CA GLU A 67 4.86 -14.21 8.67
C GLU A 67 4.58 -14.94 9.99
N LYS A 68 4.18 -14.21 11.03
CA LYS A 68 3.81 -14.79 12.33
C LYS A 68 2.63 -15.74 12.22
N THR A 69 1.53 -15.33 11.56
CA THR A 69 0.34 -16.19 11.42
C THR A 69 0.68 -17.49 10.68
N ALA A 70 1.50 -17.43 9.64
CA ALA A 70 1.96 -18.62 8.92
C ALA A 70 2.81 -19.53 9.81
N THR A 71 3.74 -18.95 10.58
CA THR A 71 4.57 -19.68 11.54
C THR A 71 3.73 -20.38 12.61
N ASP A 72 2.76 -19.68 13.21
CA ASP A 72 1.85 -20.23 14.22
C ASP A 72 1.00 -21.39 13.66
N ARG A 73 0.76 -21.41 12.35
CA ARG A 73 0.07 -22.47 11.60
C ARG A 73 1.01 -23.61 11.12
N GLY A 74 2.30 -23.45 11.26
CA GLY A 74 3.30 -24.42 10.77
C GLY A 74 3.41 -24.49 9.23
N ILE A 75 3.08 -23.41 8.51
CA ILE A 75 3.16 -23.32 7.05
C ILE A 75 4.02 -22.14 6.62
N THR A 76 4.39 -22.09 5.34
CA THR A 76 5.13 -20.95 4.80
C THR A 76 4.22 -19.72 4.64
N PRO A 77 4.75 -18.49 4.72
CA PRO A 77 3.99 -17.26 4.43
C PRO A 77 3.34 -17.29 3.05
N GLN A 78 4.03 -17.82 2.03
CA GLN A 78 3.46 -17.95 0.69
C GLN A 78 2.25 -18.88 0.67
N ALA A 79 2.31 -20.05 1.32
CA ALA A 79 1.19 -20.98 1.38
C ALA A 79 -0.02 -20.38 2.12
N HIS A 80 0.24 -19.62 3.20
CA HIS A 80 -0.82 -18.87 3.88
C HIS A 80 -1.47 -17.82 2.96
N CYS A 81 -0.66 -17.03 2.25
CA CYS A 81 -1.17 -16.03 1.31
C CYS A 81 -1.97 -16.66 0.17
N ASP A 82 -1.51 -17.80 -0.37
CA ASP A 82 -2.22 -18.51 -1.44
C ASP A 82 -3.61 -18.95 -0.99
N GLU A 83 -3.69 -19.59 0.18
CA GLU A 83 -4.96 -20.06 0.76
C GLU A 83 -5.96 -18.91 1.00
N ILE A 84 -5.50 -17.81 1.63
CA ILE A 84 -6.41 -16.68 1.92
C ILE A 84 -6.79 -15.92 0.66
N THR A 85 -5.86 -15.77 -0.29
CA THR A 85 -6.15 -15.15 -1.59
C THR A 85 -7.23 -15.89 -2.35
N GLU A 86 -7.21 -17.23 -2.33
CA GLU A 86 -8.25 -18.06 -2.94
C GLU A 86 -9.64 -17.76 -2.35
N LYS A 87 -9.76 -17.58 -1.03
CA LYS A 87 -11.01 -17.19 -0.38
C LYS A 87 -11.52 -15.81 -0.83
N PHE A 88 -10.61 -14.85 -1.10
CA PHE A 88 -10.99 -13.57 -1.71
C PHE A 88 -11.53 -13.75 -3.13
N VAL A 89 -10.84 -14.53 -3.96
CA VAL A 89 -11.26 -14.81 -5.35
C VAL A 89 -12.63 -15.49 -5.36
N GLU A 90 -12.83 -16.55 -4.56
CA GLU A 90 -14.12 -17.23 -4.42
C GLU A 90 -15.24 -16.27 -3.99
N LEU A 91 -14.96 -15.36 -3.07
CA LEU A 91 -15.94 -14.37 -2.63
C LEU A 91 -16.33 -13.42 -3.78
N TRP A 92 -15.36 -12.96 -4.57
CA TRP A 92 -15.63 -12.12 -5.73
C TRP A 92 -16.47 -12.87 -6.79
N GLU A 93 -16.20 -14.14 -7.00
CA GLU A 93 -17.01 -14.98 -7.90
C GLU A 93 -18.45 -15.13 -7.40
N LYS A 94 -18.65 -15.42 -6.10
CA LYS A 94 -19.98 -15.53 -5.48
C LYS A 94 -20.81 -14.25 -5.63
N PHE A 95 -20.17 -13.08 -5.55
CA PHE A 95 -20.80 -11.78 -5.79
C PHE A 95 -20.84 -11.36 -7.27
N ASN A 96 -20.37 -12.22 -8.18
CA ASN A 96 -20.28 -11.93 -9.61
C ASN A 96 -19.53 -10.62 -9.93
N ILE A 97 -18.51 -10.29 -9.15
CA ILE A 97 -17.65 -9.14 -9.35
C ILE A 97 -16.72 -9.38 -10.54
N LYS A 98 -16.66 -8.43 -11.47
CA LYS A 98 -15.86 -8.51 -12.72
C LYS A 98 -14.73 -7.52 -12.70
N TYR A 99 -13.56 -7.95 -12.19
CA TYR A 99 -12.31 -7.22 -12.30
C TYR A 99 -11.52 -7.64 -13.55
N ASP A 100 -10.71 -6.74 -14.08
CA ASP A 100 -9.88 -6.99 -15.27
C ASP A 100 -8.46 -7.42 -14.87
N LYS A 101 -7.99 -6.98 -13.71
CA LYS A 101 -6.67 -7.29 -13.16
C LYS A 101 -6.75 -7.61 -11.69
N PHE A 102 -5.99 -8.64 -11.29
CA PHE A 102 -5.78 -9.00 -9.89
C PHE A 102 -4.30 -8.88 -9.55
N SER A 103 -3.96 -8.08 -8.53
CA SER A 103 -2.60 -7.84 -8.09
C SER A 103 -2.30 -8.64 -6.82
N ARG A 104 -1.14 -9.27 -6.79
CA ARG A 104 -0.57 -9.89 -5.59
C ARG A 104 0.77 -9.23 -5.30
N THR A 105 0.94 -8.67 -4.10
CA THR A 105 2.18 -7.96 -3.75
C THR A 105 3.37 -8.92 -3.59
N SER A 106 3.12 -10.22 -3.33
CA SER A 106 4.16 -11.25 -3.32
C SER A 106 4.62 -11.73 -4.71
N SER A 107 3.94 -11.30 -5.78
CA SER A 107 4.29 -11.76 -7.13
C SER A 107 5.66 -11.24 -7.58
N GLU A 108 6.40 -12.06 -8.33
CA GLU A 108 7.72 -11.70 -8.89
C GLU A 108 7.65 -10.41 -9.73
N LYS A 109 6.54 -10.23 -10.48
CA LYS A 109 6.33 -9.01 -11.26
C LYS A 109 6.24 -7.76 -10.38
N HIS A 110 5.53 -7.85 -9.27
CA HIS A 110 5.41 -6.75 -8.31
C HIS A 110 6.76 -6.45 -7.68
N ASN A 111 7.47 -7.46 -7.20
CA ASN A 111 8.78 -7.32 -6.59
C ASN A 111 9.77 -6.60 -7.52
N LYS A 112 9.87 -7.01 -8.78
CA LYS A 112 10.71 -6.33 -9.79
C LYS A 112 10.35 -4.85 -9.99
N VAL A 113 9.07 -4.51 -9.94
CA VAL A 113 8.63 -3.11 -10.07
C VAL A 113 9.01 -2.31 -8.83
N VAL A 114 8.84 -2.87 -7.63
CA VAL A 114 9.23 -2.23 -6.37
C VAL A 114 10.75 -2.01 -6.33
N GLU A 115 11.55 -3.03 -6.63
CA GLU A 115 13.01 -2.93 -6.71
C GLU A 115 13.45 -1.81 -7.67
N HIS A 116 12.92 -1.81 -8.88
CA HIS A 116 13.23 -0.77 -9.88
C HIS A 116 12.81 0.63 -9.41
N PHE A 117 11.64 0.76 -8.78
CA PHE A 117 11.18 2.03 -8.25
C PHE A 117 12.08 2.52 -7.11
N PHE A 118 12.43 1.63 -6.19
CA PHE A 118 13.38 1.93 -5.10
C PHE A 118 14.71 2.45 -5.64
N GLU A 119 15.33 1.73 -6.60
CA GLU A 119 16.59 2.15 -7.21
C GLU A 119 16.50 3.55 -7.85
N ARG A 120 15.42 3.82 -8.57
CA ARG A 120 15.20 5.14 -9.19
C ARG A 120 15.07 6.27 -8.17
N VAL A 121 14.34 6.04 -7.09
CA VAL A 121 14.15 7.04 -6.03
C VAL A 121 15.45 7.25 -5.26
N LYS A 122 16.20 6.16 -4.98
CA LYS A 122 17.53 6.23 -4.37
C LYS A 122 18.53 6.99 -5.23
N ALA A 123 18.54 6.75 -6.53
CA ALA A 123 19.41 7.46 -7.47
C ALA A 123 19.14 8.97 -7.51
N LYS A 124 17.95 9.43 -7.16
CA LYS A 124 17.59 10.85 -6.99
C LYS A 124 18.03 11.44 -5.64
N GLY A 125 18.59 10.62 -4.74
CA GLY A 125 18.99 11.05 -3.41
C GLY A 125 17.84 11.24 -2.43
N ASP A 126 16.66 10.66 -2.72
CA ASP A 126 15.48 10.74 -1.88
C ASP A 126 15.33 9.53 -0.94
N ILE A 127 16.21 8.54 -1.07
CA ILE A 127 16.37 7.43 -0.15
C ILE A 127 17.78 7.45 0.43
N TYR A 128 17.90 7.35 1.74
CA TYR A 128 19.17 7.34 2.47
C TYR A 128 19.11 6.33 3.62
N GLN A 129 20.28 5.94 4.13
CA GLN A 129 20.39 5.10 5.32
C GLN A 129 20.54 5.95 6.58
N ALA A 130 19.83 5.57 7.62
CA ALA A 130 20.00 6.12 8.96
C ALA A 130 19.73 5.08 10.04
N GLU A 131 20.38 5.26 11.18
CA GLU A 131 20.08 4.52 12.39
C GLU A 131 18.78 5.10 12.99
N TYR A 132 17.79 4.23 13.17
CA TYR A 132 16.57 4.58 13.87
C TYR A 132 16.60 3.99 15.28
N LYS A 133 16.49 4.86 16.28
CA LYS A 133 16.40 4.50 17.71
C LYS A 133 15.05 4.90 18.23
N GLY A 134 14.39 4.01 18.93
CA GLY A 134 13.09 4.33 19.50
C GLY A 134 12.54 3.24 20.38
N LEU A 135 11.37 3.52 20.94
CA LEU A 135 10.63 2.58 21.80
C LEU A 135 9.79 1.66 20.93
N TYR A 136 10.16 0.40 20.86
CA TYR A 136 9.56 -0.60 19.98
C TYR A 136 8.62 -1.53 20.74
N CYS A 137 7.42 -1.71 20.21
CA CYS A 137 6.49 -2.72 20.72
C CYS A 137 6.57 -3.97 19.84
N LEU A 138 7.10 -5.06 20.38
CA LEU A 138 7.22 -6.33 19.68
C LEU A 138 5.89 -6.88 19.16
N ALA A 139 4.79 -6.65 19.90
CA ALA A 139 3.48 -7.15 19.51
C ALA A 139 2.79 -6.30 18.42
N CYS A 140 3.10 -4.99 18.36
CA CYS A 140 2.68 -4.13 17.23
C CYS A 140 3.60 -4.28 16.02
N GLU A 141 4.83 -4.77 16.23
CA GLU A 141 5.93 -4.69 15.26
C GLU A 141 6.19 -3.26 14.79
N ASP A 142 6.10 -2.29 15.72
CA ASP A 142 6.13 -0.88 15.40
C ASP A 142 6.75 -0.04 16.53
N PHE A 143 7.38 1.08 16.10
CA PHE A 143 7.90 2.07 17.04
C PHE A 143 6.75 2.92 17.61
N LYS A 144 6.88 3.31 18.85
CA LYS A 144 5.92 4.13 19.59
C LYS A 144 6.56 5.42 20.07
N ASN A 145 5.82 6.52 19.96
CA ASN A 145 6.23 7.77 20.59
C ASN A 145 6.01 7.67 22.10
N GLU A 146 6.89 8.27 22.88
CA GLU A 146 6.75 8.32 24.36
C GLU A 146 5.40 8.87 24.81
N ARG A 147 4.86 9.84 24.05
CA ARG A 147 3.55 10.47 24.34
C ARG A 147 2.36 9.53 24.15
N GLU A 148 2.52 8.48 23.36
CA GLU A 148 1.47 7.49 23.09
C GLU A 148 1.45 6.37 24.11
N LEU A 149 2.50 6.24 24.92
CA LEU A 149 2.62 5.14 25.87
C LEU A 149 1.74 5.36 27.11
N LEU A 150 1.19 4.27 27.59
CA LEU A 150 0.54 4.23 28.90
C LEU A 150 1.59 4.28 30.03
N GLY A 151 1.15 4.58 31.25
CA GLY A 151 2.02 4.65 32.41
C GLY A 151 2.89 3.41 32.57
N GLY A 152 4.19 3.60 32.86
CA GLY A 152 5.18 2.53 32.95
C GLY A 152 5.79 2.09 31.61
N GLY A 153 5.59 2.83 30.51
CA GLY A 153 6.15 2.52 29.21
C GLY A 153 5.44 1.37 28.50
N LEU A 154 4.13 1.25 28.67
CA LEU A 154 3.33 0.20 28.07
C LEU A 154 2.73 0.66 26.74
N CYS A 155 2.72 -0.25 25.75
CA CYS A 155 2.01 -0.04 24.49
C CYS A 155 0.50 0.13 24.71
N PRO A 156 -0.17 1.16 24.16
CA PRO A 156 -1.60 1.39 24.37
C PRO A 156 -2.50 0.29 23.77
N VAL A 157 -2.00 -0.45 22.79
CA VAL A 157 -2.76 -1.51 22.11
C VAL A 157 -2.59 -2.87 22.81
N HIS A 158 -1.36 -3.24 23.14
CA HIS A 158 -1.06 -4.59 23.64
C HIS A 158 -0.78 -4.64 25.15
N HIS A 159 -0.69 -3.49 25.83
CA HIS A 159 -0.36 -3.37 27.24
C HIS A 159 0.96 -4.07 27.64
N THR A 160 1.85 -4.30 26.67
CA THR A 160 3.19 -4.85 26.86
C THR A 160 4.21 -3.74 26.97
N LYS A 161 5.27 -3.97 27.73
CA LYS A 161 6.36 -3.01 27.89
C LYS A 161 7.10 -2.87 26.58
N VAL A 162 7.27 -1.62 26.10
CA VAL A 162 8.11 -1.33 24.93
C VAL A 162 9.58 -1.42 25.31
N GLN A 163 10.43 -1.71 24.34
CA GLN A 163 11.88 -1.85 24.52
C GLN A 163 12.60 -0.81 23.67
N GLU A 164 13.73 -0.33 24.14
CA GLU A 164 14.62 0.44 23.28
C GLU A 164 15.18 -0.49 22.21
N TYR A 165 15.02 -0.06 20.98
CA TYR A 165 15.47 -0.81 19.82
C TYR A 165 16.17 0.14 18.84
N SER A 166 17.24 -0.33 18.23
CA SER A 166 18.00 0.43 17.24
C SER A 166 18.27 -0.45 16.05
N GLU A 167 17.92 0.04 14.87
CA GLU A 167 18.25 -0.61 13.62
C GLU A 167 18.63 0.42 12.54
N THR A 168 19.49 0.02 11.62
CA THR A 168 19.81 0.82 10.44
C THR A 168 18.83 0.47 9.34
N ASN A 169 18.06 1.47 8.89
CA ASN A 169 17.04 1.31 7.86
C ASN A 169 17.28 2.27 6.71
N TYR A 170 16.65 1.98 5.57
CA TYR A 170 16.45 2.96 4.51
C TYR A 170 15.28 3.86 4.88
N PHE A 171 15.48 5.17 4.67
CA PHE A 171 14.48 6.20 4.90
C PHE A 171 14.13 6.89 3.59
N PHE A 172 12.88 7.22 3.42
CA PHE A 172 12.43 8.12 2.37
C PHE A 172 12.39 9.55 2.90
N ALA A 173 13.04 10.46 2.17
CA ALA A 173 13.16 11.87 2.53
C ALA A 173 11.89 12.66 2.21
N LEU A 174 10.76 12.33 2.88
CA LEU A 174 9.46 12.98 2.65
C LEU A 174 9.51 14.47 2.98
N SER A 175 10.31 14.88 3.95
CA SER A 175 10.49 16.29 4.35
C SER A 175 10.89 17.20 3.18
N LYS A 176 11.64 16.69 2.19
CA LYS A 176 12.03 17.44 0.98
C LYS A 176 10.85 17.82 0.07
N TYR A 177 9.70 17.20 0.27
CA TYR A 177 8.54 17.36 -0.61
C TYR A 177 7.48 18.33 -0.08
N SER A 178 7.63 18.88 1.13
CA SER A 178 6.64 19.75 1.77
C SER A 178 6.19 20.89 0.85
N ASP A 179 7.12 21.72 0.38
CA ASP A 179 6.79 22.87 -0.47
C ASP A 179 6.15 22.45 -1.80
N LYS A 180 6.64 21.35 -2.38
CA LYS A 180 6.11 20.81 -3.64
C LYS A 180 4.67 20.31 -3.47
N LEU A 181 4.35 19.67 -2.34
CA LEU A 181 3.01 19.19 -2.02
C LEU A 181 2.06 20.35 -1.74
N ILE A 182 2.51 21.37 -1.00
CA ILE A 182 1.74 22.59 -0.76
C ILE A 182 1.34 23.24 -2.08
N GLN A 183 2.32 23.41 -2.99
CA GLN A 183 2.05 24.01 -4.30
C GLN A 183 1.14 23.12 -5.14
N PHE A 184 1.38 21.82 -5.17
CA PHE A 184 0.57 20.87 -5.92
C PHE A 184 -0.91 20.89 -5.49
N PHE A 185 -1.21 20.91 -4.20
CA PHE A 185 -2.60 20.96 -3.72
C PHE A 185 -3.28 22.32 -3.97
N LYS A 186 -2.51 23.40 -4.02
CA LYS A 186 -3.03 24.70 -4.47
C LYS A 186 -3.44 24.69 -5.95
N ASP A 187 -2.61 24.05 -6.79
CA ASP A 187 -2.84 23.98 -8.23
C ASP A 187 -3.91 22.93 -8.59
N HIS A 188 -4.13 21.94 -7.72
CA HIS A 188 -5.05 20.82 -7.91
C HIS A 188 -6.01 20.64 -6.72
N PRO A 189 -6.93 21.60 -6.47
CA PRO A 189 -7.78 21.60 -5.26
C PRO A 189 -8.77 20.44 -5.16
N ASP A 190 -9.03 19.76 -6.26
CA ASP A 190 -9.94 18.59 -6.32
C ASP A 190 -9.20 17.25 -6.34
N PHE A 191 -7.87 17.25 -6.17
CA PHE A 191 -7.06 16.02 -6.18
C PHE A 191 -7.41 15.09 -5.01
N ILE A 192 -7.72 15.67 -3.83
CA ILE A 192 -8.12 14.92 -2.66
C ILE A 192 -9.62 15.05 -2.45
N GLN A 193 -10.31 13.90 -2.44
CA GLN A 193 -11.73 13.80 -2.21
C GLN A 193 -12.04 12.75 -1.11
N PRO A 194 -13.04 12.95 -0.27
CA PRO A 194 -13.82 14.18 -0.09
C PRO A 194 -12.99 15.30 0.53
N LYS A 195 -13.41 16.56 0.35
CA LYS A 195 -12.62 17.75 0.71
C LYS A 195 -12.16 17.82 2.17
N TYR A 196 -12.90 17.21 3.10
CA TYR A 196 -12.48 17.22 4.51
C TYR A 196 -11.17 16.45 4.74
N ARG A 197 -10.83 15.48 3.87
CA ARG A 197 -9.54 14.76 3.93
C ARG A 197 -8.35 15.64 3.55
N LEU A 198 -8.57 16.64 2.70
CA LEU A 198 -7.52 17.62 2.39
C LEU A 198 -7.07 18.38 3.65
N HIS A 199 -7.99 18.67 4.55
CA HIS A 199 -7.67 19.38 5.80
C HIS A 199 -6.75 18.54 6.72
N GLU A 200 -6.96 17.23 6.81
CA GLU A 200 -6.08 16.32 7.57
C GLU A 200 -4.64 16.34 7.01
N ILE A 201 -4.52 16.26 5.69
CA ILE A 201 -3.21 16.28 5.02
C ILE A 201 -2.54 17.63 5.16
N GLN A 202 -3.32 18.73 5.08
CA GLN A 202 -2.80 20.07 5.30
C GLN A 202 -2.21 20.23 6.70
N THR A 203 -2.90 19.69 7.72
CA THR A 203 -2.40 19.69 9.10
C THR A 203 -1.05 18.97 9.21
N TRP A 204 -0.90 17.79 8.60
CA TRP A 204 0.39 17.08 8.60
C TRP A 204 1.51 17.87 7.91
N ILE A 205 1.20 18.56 6.82
CA ILE A 205 2.19 19.41 6.14
C ILE A 205 2.57 20.61 7.01
N ASP A 206 1.61 21.24 7.67
CA ASP A 206 1.82 22.41 8.53
C ASP A 206 2.60 22.04 9.81
N GLU A 207 2.42 20.82 10.34
CA GLU A 207 3.21 20.27 11.44
C GLU A 207 4.64 19.88 11.03
N GLY A 208 4.94 19.84 9.73
CA GLY A 208 6.20 19.45 9.15
C GLY A 208 6.27 17.96 8.83
N LEU A 209 6.36 17.64 7.55
CA LEU A 209 6.54 16.26 7.09
C LEU A 209 7.86 15.68 7.59
N LYS A 210 7.82 14.46 8.09
CA LYS A 210 9.00 13.75 8.61
C LYS A 210 9.39 12.62 7.66
N ASP A 211 10.69 12.40 7.55
CA ASP A 211 11.23 11.23 6.87
C ASP A 211 10.82 9.96 7.62
N PHE A 212 10.55 8.89 6.89
CA PHE A 212 10.08 7.65 7.49
C PHE A 212 10.85 6.43 6.95
N PRO A 213 11.00 5.36 7.75
CA PRO A 213 11.68 4.15 7.32
C PRO A 213 10.84 3.40 6.29
N ILE A 214 11.50 2.92 5.25
CA ILE A 214 10.92 2.13 4.15
C ILE A 214 11.50 0.72 4.08
N SER A 215 12.33 0.34 5.04
CA SER A 215 12.85 -1.01 5.20
C SER A 215 12.78 -1.46 6.65
N ARG A 216 12.71 -2.76 6.87
CA ARG A 216 12.75 -3.41 8.18
C ARG A 216 13.67 -4.61 8.15
N ARG A 217 14.62 -4.69 9.08
CA ARG A 217 15.50 -5.86 9.22
C ARG A 217 14.85 -7.03 9.94
N SER A 218 13.88 -6.74 10.81
CA SER A 218 13.17 -7.74 11.60
C SER A 218 12.09 -8.51 10.84
N VAL A 219 11.76 -8.11 9.62
CA VAL A 219 10.74 -8.75 8.77
C VAL A 219 11.44 -9.45 7.60
N ASN A 220 11.20 -10.74 7.43
CA ASN A 220 11.76 -11.53 6.33
C ASN A 220 10.75 -11.72 5.18
N TRP A 221 9.46 -11.64 5.49
CA TRP A 221 8.39 -11.74 4.52
C TRP A 221 8.02 -10.37 3.94
N GLY A 222 8.70 -10.01 2.84
CA GLY A 222 8.54 -8.73 2.15
C GLY A 222 9.32 -8.71 0.84
N VAL A 223 9.28 -7.60 0.11
CA VAL A 223 10.13 -7.41 -1.06
C VAL A 223 11.57 -7.25 -0.59
N GLY A 224 12.47 -8.10 -1.06
CA GLY A 224 13.88 -8.05 -0.69
C GLY A 224 14.52 -6.70 -1.05
N ILE A 225 15.46 -6.24 -0.22
CA ILE A 225 16.30 -5.10 -0.59
C ILE A 225 17.12 -5.49 -1.82
N PRO A 226 17.22 -4.62 -2.85
CA PRO A 226 17.98 -4.93 -4.06
C PRO A 226 19.39 -5.42 -3.76
N LYS A 227 19.81 -6.52 -4.37
CA LYS A 227 21.13 -7.15 -4.16
C LYS A 227 22.31 -6.21 -4.43
N SER A 228 22.11 -5.19 -5.27
CA SER A 228 23.08 -4.12 -5.53
C SER A 228 23.49 -3.33 -4.27
N LEU A 229 22.80 -3.54 -3.15
CA LEU A 229 23.00 -2.80 -1.90
C LEU A 229 23.63 -3.64 -0.78
N GLU A 230 23.96 -4.91 -1.04
CA GLU A 230 24.65 -5.86 -0.13
C GLU A 230 24.04 -6.00 1.29
N GLU A 231 22.72 -5.80 1.44
CA GLU A 231 22.08 -5.82 2.75
C GLU A 231 20.97 -6.88 2.85
N THR A 232 20.78 -7.39 4.07
CA THR A 232 19.67 -8.28 4.41
C THR A 232 18.49 -7.49 4.99
N GLY A 233 17.27 -7.87 4.63
CA GLY A 233 16.04 -7.23 5.08
C GLY A 233 14.99 -7.14 3.98
N ALA A 234 13.85 -6.57 4.31
CA ALA A 234 12.75 -6.37 3.37
C ALA A 234 12.34 -4.90 3.27
N LEU A 235 11.84 -4.51 2.09
CA LEU A 235 11.17 -3.23 1.85
C LEU A 235 9.72 -3.30 2.34
N GLN A 236 9.23 -2.22 2.87
CA GLN A 236 7.84 -2.02 3.32
C GLN A 236 7.14 -0.94 2.51
#